data_1ca368e8681728250d4386422848bb71
#
_entry.id   1ca368e8681728250d4386422848bb71
#
_cell.length_a   1.000
_cell.length_b   1.000
_cell.length_c   1.000
_cell.angle_alpha   90.00
_cell.angle_beta   90.00
_cell.angle_gamma   90.00
#
_symmetry.space_group_name_H-M   'P 1'
#
loop_
_entity.id
_entity.type
_entity.pdbx_description
1 polymer ?
#
loop_
_entity_poly.entity_id
_entity_poly.type
_entity_poly.pdbx_seq_one_letter_code
_entity_poly.pdbx_strand_id
1 'polypeptide(L)'
;MPVYALNLFDIADKDEYLAYARRSVSEVGKHGGKVISLGKFREAALGDMTPRTVLILVEWESKAAFEGYCNDPELADLHPHREKGTKNYIWHLFDKLDDLRPLLKAHN
;
A
#
# COMPACT_ATOMS: atom_id res chain seq x y z
N MET A 1 -7.54 6.98 -14.06
CA MET A 1 -6.65 7.87 -13.27
C MET A 1 -5.86 7.04 -12.26
N PRO A 2 -4.53 7.04 -12.34
CA PRO A 2 -3.72 6.27 -11.40
C PRO A 2 -3.83 6.78 -9.96
N VAL A 3 -3.71 5.85 -9.03
CA VAL A 3 -3.68 6.16 -7.61
C VAL A 3 -2.45 5.53 -6.96
N TYR A 4 -1.97 6.15 -5.89
CA TYR A 4 -0.95 5.55 -5.03
C TYR A 4 -1.62 4.94 -3.82
N ALA A 5 -1.23 3.71 -3.48
CA ALA A 5 -1.59 3.10 -2.21
C ALA A 5 -0.37 3.16 -1.30
N LEU A 6 -0.48 3.92 -0.23
CA LEU A 6 0.55 4.03 0.80
C LEU A 6 0.29 2.97 1.85
N ASN A 7 1.23 2.06 2.02
CA ASN A 7 1.18 1.01 3.04
C ASN A 7 2.23 1.29 4.10
N LEU A 8 1.80 1.45 5.35
CA LEU A 8 2.70 1.59 6.50
C LEU A 8 2.28 0.54 7.53
N PHE A 9 3.22 -0.25 8.03
CA PHE A 9 2.88 -1.30 8.98
C PHE A 9 4.12 -1.82 9.71
N ASP A 10 3.87 -2.63 10.74
CA ASP A 10 4.91 -3.40 11.43
C ASP A 10 4.69 -4.88 11.15
N ILE A 11 5.77 -5.66 11.18
CA ILE A 11 5.69 -7.11 11.05
C ILE A 11 5.27 -7.70 12.41
N ALA A 12 4.15 -8.43 12.43
CA ALA A 12 3.66 -9.10 13.62
C ALA A 12 4.04 -10.58 13.66
N ASP A 13 3.97 -11.25 12.50
CA ASP A 13 4.33 -12.66 12.35
C ASP A 13 5.05 -12.80 11.01
N LYS A 14 6.33 -13.10 11.08
CA LYS A 14 7.20 -13.17 9.92
C LYS A 14 6.77 -14.25 8.93
N ASP A 15 6.39 -15.42 9.41
CA ASP A 15 6.02 -16.53 8.53
C ASP A 15 4.71 -16.25 7.81
N GLU A 16 3.73 -15.67 8.50
CA GLU A 16 2.47 -15.26 7.89
C GLU A 16 2.72 -14.20 6.84
N TYR A 17 3.55 -13.19 7.15
CA TYR A 17 3.85 -12.15 6.17
C TYR A 17 4.57 -12.70 4.94
N LEU A 18 5.50 -13.64 5.13
CA LEU A 18 6.20 -14.26 4.00
C LEU A 18 5.24 -15.04 3.11
N ALA A 19 4.25 -15.73 3.70
CA ALA A 19 3.22 -16.43 2.93
C ALA A 19 2.43 -15.47 2.06
N TYR A 20 2.12 -14.28 2.59
CA TYR A 20 1.47 -13.21 1.81
C TYR A 20 2.42 -12.68 0.72
N ALA A 21 3.63 -12.30 1.09
CA ALA A 21 4.57 -11.63 0.20
C ALA A 21 4.93 -12.48 -1.02
N ARG A 22 5.05 -13.79 -0.86
CA ARG A 22 5.41 -14.71 -1.95
C ARG A 22 4.42 -14.68 -3.09
N ARG A 23 3.14 -14.44 -2.81
CA ARG A 23 2.09 -14.38 -3.83
C ARG A 23 1.72 -12.96 -4.23
N SER A 24 1.78 -12.03 -3.28
CA SER A 24 1.20 -10.70 -3.48
C SER A 24 1.86 -9.93 -4.63
N VAL A 25 3.17 -10.04 -4.80
CA VAL A 25 3.88 -9.31 -5.87
C VAL A 25 3.31 -9.66 -7.24
N SER A 26 3.12 -10.96 -7.50
CA SER A 26 2.54 -11.42 -8.76
C SER A 26 1.07 -11.01 -8.90
N GLU A 27 0.28 -11.18 -7.84
CA GLU A 27 -1.14 -10.86 -7.86
C GLU A 27 -1.40 -9.36 -8.00
N VAL A 28 -0.60 -8.53 -7.34
CA VAL A 28 -0.66 -7.07 -7.50
C VAL A 28 -0.43 -6.70 -8.96
N GLY A 29 0.59 -7.29 -9.58
CA GLY A 29 0.89 -7.04 -10.99
C GLY A 29 -0.25 -7.43 -11.93
N LYS A 30 -0.90 -8.56 -11.67
CA LYS A 30 -2.04 -9.03 -12.47
C LYS A 30 -3.25 -8.09 -12.38
N HIS A 31 -3.37 -7.36 -11.28
CA HIS A 31 -4.50 -6.45 -11.04
C HIS A 31 -4.20 -4.99 -11.39
N GLY A 32 -3.07 -4.74 -12.04
CA GLY A 32 -2.73 -3.39 -12.48
C GLY A 32 -1.98 -2.55 -11.44
N GLY A 33 -1.32 -3.21 -10.49
CA GLY A 33 -0.50 -2.55 -9.49
C GLY A 33 0.98 -2.70 -9.79
N LYS A 34 1.77 -1.74 -9.31
CA LYS A 34 3.22 -1.74 -9.47
C LYS A 34 3.86 -1.18 -8.21
N VAL A 35 4.75 -1.95 -7.60
CA VAL A 35 5.50 -1.45 -6.43
C VAL A 35 6.48 -0.37 -6.90
N ILE A 36 6.32 0.83 -6.34
CA ILE A 36 7.14 2.00 -6.70
C ILE A 36 8.31 2.14 -5.74
N SER A 37 8.08 1.95 -4.44
CA SER A 37 9.12 2.17 -3.43
C SER A 37 8.91 1.24 -2.25
N LEU A 38 10.03 0.85 -1.64
CA LEU A 38 10.08 0.10 -0.40
C LEU A 38 10.96 0.87 0.57
N GLY A 39 10.58 0.91 1.84
CA GLY A 39 11.38 1.61 2.83
C GLY A 39 11.28 1.01 4.21
N LYS A 40 12.29 1.29 5.02
CA LYS A 40 12.33 0.97 6.44
C LYS A 40 12.41 2.29 7.20
N PHE A 41 11.60 2.43 8.24
CA PHE A 41 11.61 3.63 9.06
C PHE A 41 13.02 3.93 9.58
N ARG A 42 13.44 5.16 9.44
CA ARG A 42 14.73 5.63 9.94
C ARG A 42 14.56 6.57 11.13
N GLU A 43 13.85 7.66 10.94
CA GLU A 43 13.63 8.66 12.00
C GLU A 43 12.52 9.62 11.60
N ALA A 44 11.86 10.19 12.58
CA ALA A 44 10.88 11.25 12.35
C ALA A 44 11.62 12.59 12.30
N ALA A 45 11.78 13.13 11.09
CA ALA A 45 12.41 14.44 10.93
C ALA A 45 11.51 15.57 11.42
N LEU A 46 10.19 15.38 11.27
CA LEU A 46 9.18 16.34 11.70
C LEU A 46 7.85 15.61 11.83
N GLY A 47 7.03 16.06 12.76
CA GLY A 47 5.70 15.50 12.98
C GLY A 47 5.68 14.45 14.07
N ASP A 48 4.47 14.11 14.51
CA ASP A 48 4.27 13.27 15.69
C ASP A 48 3.48 11.98 15.41
N MET A 49 3.37 11.59 14.15
CA MET A 49 2.72 10.32 13.83
C MET A 49 3.52 9.16 14.40
N THR A 50 2.84 8.22 15.07
CA THR A 50 3.48 7.00 15.55
C THR A 50 4.11 6.25 14.37
N PRO A 51 5.43 6.02 14.40
CA PRO A 51 6.10 5.40 13.25
C PRO A 51 5.73 3.93 13.09
N ARG A 52 5.78 3.47 11.83
CA ARG A 52 5.71 2.05 11.46
C ARG A 52 7.02 1.68 10.78
N THR A 53 7.40 0.42 10.91
CA THR A 53 8.70 -0.04 10.43
C THR A 53 8.80 -0.08 8.91
N VAL A 54 7.72 -0.48 8.24
CA VAL A 54 7.73 -0.79 6.81
C VAL A 54 6.91 0.23 6.03
N LEU A 55 7.49 0.69 4.92
CA LEU A 55 6.81 1.49 3.91
C LEU A 55 6.77 0.69 2.61
N ILE A 56 5.58 0.57 2.02
CA ILE A 56 5.43 0.08 0.65
C ILE A 56 4.52 1.04 -0.09
N LEU A 57 5.00 1.60 -1.20
CA LEU A 57 4.20 2.46 -2.06
C LEU A 57 3.90 1.72 -3.35
N VAL A 58 2.62 1.54 -3.66
CA VAL A 58 2.16 0.85 -4.87
C VAL A 58 1.38 1.84 -5.72
N GLU A 59 1.70 1.89 -7.01
CA GLU A 59 0.90 2.64 -7.98
C GLU A 59 -0.09 1.67 -8.63
N TRP A 60 -1.38 2.00 -8.61
CA TRP A 60 -2.44 1.26 -9.29
C TRP A 60 -2.94 2.05 -10.48
N GLU A 61 -3.32 1.34 -11.56
CA GLU A 61 -3.85 2.00 -12.76
C GLU A 61 -5.07 2.85 -12.46
N SER A 62 -5.86 2.46 -11.44
CA SER A 62 -7.06 3.14 -11.02
C SER A 62 -7.47 2.65 -9.62
N LYS A 63 -8.41 3.38 -8.99
CA LYS A 63 -9.03 2.92 -7.76
C LYS A 63 -9.75 1.60 -7.99
N ALA A 64 -10.41 1.44 -9.15
CA ALA A 64 -11.11 0.20 -9.48
C ALA A 64 -10.16 -1.00 -9.56
N ALA A 65 -8.95 -0.81 -10.09
CA ALA A 65 -7.93 -1.86 -10.13
C ALA A 65 -7.51 -2.28 -8.72
N PHE A 66 -7.29 -1.31 -7.84
CA PHE A 66 -6.99 -1.57 -6.42
C PHE A 66 -8.12 -2.36 -5.75
N GLU A 67 -9.36 -1.92 -5.94
CA GLU A 67 -10.53 -2.60 -5.36
C GLU A 67 -10.67 -4.02 -5.93
N GLY A 68 -10.35 -4.21 -7.21
CA GLY A 68 -10.34 -5.52 -7.84
C GLY A 68 -9.38 -6.48 -7.16
N TYR A 69 -8.21 -6.00 -6.78
CA TYR A 69 -7.24 -6.80 -6.02
C TYR A 69 -7.79 -7.15 -4.63
N CYS A 70 -8.32 -6.16 -3.92
CA CYS A 70 -8.82 -6.36 -2.56
C CYS A 70 -10.02 -7.30 -2.51
N ASN A 71 -10.86 -7.31 -3.55
CA ASN A 71 -12.14 -8.01 -3.55
C ASN A 71 -12.16 -9.27 -4.42
N ASP A 72 -11.04 -9.64 -5.03
CA ASP A 72 -10.98 -10.84 -5.87
C ASP A 72 -11.24 -12.08 -5.02
N PRO A 73 -12.31 -12.87 -5.30
CA PRO A 73 -12.60 -14.08 -4.55
C PRO A 73 -11.47 -15.12 -4.57
N GLU A 74 -10.67 -15.13 -5.63
CA GLU A 74 -9.53 -16.05 -5.76
C GLU A 74 -8.40 -15.71 -4.80
N LEU A 75 -8.41 -14.50 -4.23
CA LEU A 75 -7.41 -14.05 -3.27
C LEU A 75 -7.92 -14.05 -1.83
N ALA A 76 -9.10 -14.62 -1.60
CA ALA A 76 -9.71 -14.64 -0.26
C ALA A 76 -8.83 -15.38 0.77
N ASP A 77 -8.01 -16.33 0.33
CA ASP A 77 -7.08 -17.02 1.20
C ASP A 77 -5.76 -16.27 1.42
N LEU A 78 -5.48 -15.29 0.60
CA LEU A 78 -4.23 -14.53 0.65
C LEU A 78 -4.26 -13.41 1.69
N HIS A 79 -5.33 -12.63 1.70
CA HIS A 79 -5.44 -11.45 2.57
C HIS A 79 -5.33 -11.77 4.08
N PRO A 80 -5.86 -12.90 4.59
CA PRO A 80 -5.65 -13.26 6.00
C PRO A 80 -4.19 -13.38 6.40
N HIS A 81 -3.31 -13.81 5.51
CA HIS A 81 -1.87 -13.87 5.79
C HIS A 81 -1.28 -12.49 6.01
N ARG A 82 -1.72 -11.48 5.22
CA ARG A 82 -1.32 -10.10 5.43
C ARG A 82 -1.81 -9.60 6.79
N GLU A 83 -3.09 -9.85 7.10
CA GLU A 83 -3.69 -9.39 8.35
C GLU A 83 -3.00 -10.01 9.57
N LYS A 84 -2.70 -11.30 9.54
CA LYS A 84 -2.00 -11.99 10.63
C LYS A 84 -0.53 -11.63 10.70
N GLY A 85 0.07 -11.32 9.56
CA GLY A 85 1.49 -11.04 9.45
C GLY A 85 1.87 -9.62 9.81
N THR A 86 0.90 -8.71 9.92
CA THR A 86 1.15 -7.27 10.15
C THR A 86 0.36 -6.76 11.34
N LYS A 87 0.79 -5.59 11.86
CA LYS A 87 0.04 -4.84 12.86
C LYS A 87 0.22 -3.35 12.61
N ASN A 88 -0.67 -2.54 13.18
CA ASN A 88 -0.64 -1.08 13.03
C ASN A 88 -0.70 -0.66 11.56
N TYR A 89 -1.43 -1.40 10.75
CA TYR A 89 -1.46 -1.22 9.30
C TYR A 89 -2.23 0.04 8.92
N ILE A 90 -1.60 0.88 8.10
CA ILE A 90 -2.23 2.03 7.44
C ILE A 90 -2.21 1.78 5.94
N TRP A 91 -3.35 1.91 5.30
CA TRP A 91 -3.49 1.72 3.87
C TRP A 91 -4.30 2.88 3.30
N HIS A 92 -3.60 3.91 2.84
CA HIS A 92 -4.23 5.14 2.34
C HIS A 92 -4.05 5.27 0.84
N LEU A 93 -5.08 5.74 0.16
CA LEU A 93 -5.04 6.00 -1.28
C LEU A 93 -4.88 7.49 -1.53
N PHE A 94 -4.02 7.81 -2.51
CA PHE A 94 -3.78 9.18 -2.97
C PHE A 94 -3.91 9.20 -4.49
N ASP A 95 -4.54 10.22 -5.04
CA ASP A 95 -4.55 10.41 -6.48
C ASP A 95 -3.13 10.80 -6.94
N LYS A 96 -2.67 10.18 -8.03
CA LYS A 96 -1.38 10.54 -8.61
C LYS A 96 -1.49 11.90 -9.29
N LEU A 97 -0.55 12.79 -8.98
CA LEU A 97 -0.45 14.11 -9.59
C LEU A 97 0.91 14.26 -10.27
N ASP A 98 0.94 14.98 -11.39
CA ASP A 98 2.20 15.33 -12.04
C ASP A 98 2.89 16.49 -11.31
N ASP A 99 2.09 17.39 -10.70
CA ASP A 99 2.56 18.50 -9.88
C ASP A 99 1.44 18.96 -8.95
N LEU A 100 1.71 19.93 -8.11
CA LEU A 100 0.76 20.38 -7.09
C LEU A 100 -0.20 21.48 -7.53
N ARG A 101 -0.13 21.92 -8.79
CA ARG A 101 -1.01 23.00 -9.26
C ARG A 101 -2.50 22.74 -9.04
N PRO A 102 -3.02 21.52 -9.25
CA PRO A 102 -4.44 21.28 -8.98
C PRO A 102 -4.84 21.59 -7.54
N LEU A 103 -3.97 21.32 -6.57
CA LEU A 103 -4.27 21.62 -5.17
C LEU A 103 -4.18 23.10 -4.87
N LEU A 104 -3.26 23.81 -5.52
CA LEU A 104 -3.07 25.23 -5.30
C LEU A 104 -4.18 26.06 -5.93
N LYS A 105 -4.80 25.58 -7.01
CA LYS A 105 -5.92 26.25 -7.69
C LYS A 105 -7.26 26.03 -7.01
N ALA A 106 -7.37 25.05 -6.13
CA ALA A 106 -8.64 24.67 -5.53
C ALA A 106 -9.28 25.76 -4.68
N HIS A 107 -8.54 26.79 -4.31
CA HIS A 107 -9.02 27.88 -3.45
C HIS A 107 -9.31 29.19 -4.20
N ASN A 108 -9.22 29.15 -5.50
CA ASN A 108 -9.48 30.34 -6.32
C ASN A 108 -10.97 30.50 -6.66
#